data_218edbb5afd28afad1ab2355fc2e9ec3
#
_entry.id   218edbb5afd28afad1ab2355fc2e9ec3
#
_cell.length_a   1.000
_cell.length_b   1.000
_cell.length_c   1.000
_cell.angle_alpha   90.00
_cell.angle_beta   90.00
_cell.angle_gamma   90.00
#
_symmetry.space_group_name_H-M   'P 1'
#
loop_
_entity.id
_entity.type
_entity.pdbx_description
1 polymer ?
#
loop_
_entity_poly.entity_id
_entity_poly.type
_entity_poly.pdbx_seq_one_letter_code
_entity_poly.pdbx_strand_id
1 'polypeptide(L)'
;MKRYLILLLLMANLGLGVQSFAVMTKDERIKLEDQIDEAYEKEDEEKLLSLITKYVKEFPNNAEYLNRLGVLYDNKENYSEAEKWYLKAIEKGNYNAISNLAYIYFEKGEYEKAIKYYKEYQKIADNTDNYYWIAAAYDELEDYKTAKEWFLKSIKFDKDGYSEERLGIIYAKEGNQKEALKWYSAAIKKENLWAYDSLAALYISMEDYKTADKWARKGLELAKKKGDKELLEELQETFDFIQKEK
;
A
#
# COMPACT_ATOMS: atom_id res chain seq x y z
N MET A 1 -42.73 -8.74 -28.38
CA MET A 1 -41.81 -8.69 -29.54
C MET A 1 -42.16 -7.62 -30.57
N LYS A 2 -43.39 -7.49 -31.07
CA LYS A 2 -43.76 -6.49 -32.13
C LYS A 2 -43.57 -5.00 -31.69
N ARG A 3 -43.74 -4.64 -30.42
CA ARG A 3 -43.57 -3.27 -29.93
C ARG A 3 -42.09 -2.79 -29.88
N TYR A 4 -41.16 -3.68 -29.65
CA TYR A 4 -39.72 -3.36 -29.66
C TYR A 4 -39.17 -3.17 -31.07
N LEU A 5 -39.70 -3.90 -32.07
CA LEU A 5 -39.31 -3.75 -33.43
C LEU A 5 -39.77 -2.40 -34.04
N ILE A 6 -40.93 -1.90 -33.60
CA ILE A 6 -41.47 -0.60 -34.04
C ILE A 6 -40.67 0.55 -33.45
N LEU A 7 -40.19 0.45 -32.21
CA LEU A 7 -39.33 1.46 -31.60
C LEU A 7 -37.95 1.57 -32.34
N LEU A 8 -37.37 0.42 -32.71
CA LEU A 8 -36.12 0.37 -33.47
C LEU A 8 -36.29 0.97 -34.90
N LEU A 9 -37.42 0.75 -35.57
CA LEU A 9 -37.72 1.33 -36.89
C LEU A 9 -38.03 2.82 -36.80
N LEU A 10 -38.61 3.32 -35.70
CA LEU A 10 -38.85 4.75 -35.53
C LEU A 10 -37.56 5.53 -35.20
N MET A 11 -36.61 4.94 -34.51
CA MET A 11 -35.29 5.55 -34.26
C MET A 11 -34.41 5.63 -35.54
N ALA A 12 -34.56 4.67 -36.44
CA ALA A 12 -33.85 4.68 -37.72
C ALA A 12 -34.31 5.82 -38.66
N ASN A 13 -35.57 6.28 -38.53
CA ASN A 13 -36.13 7.33 -39.34
C ASN A 13 -35.87 8.76 -38.81
N LEU A 14 -35.33 8.92 -37.59
CA LEU A 14 -35.06 10.22 -36.99
C LEU A 14 -33.64 10.74 -37.25
N GLY A 15 -32.84 10.07 -38.07
CA GLY A 15 -31.48 10.52 -38.39
C GLY A 15 -30.54 10.60 -37.16
N LEU A 16 -30.99 10.12 -36.00
CA LEU A 16 -30.15 9.90 -34.87
C LEU A 16 -29.32 8.67 -35.19
N GLY A 17 -28.13 8.86 -35.69
CA GLY A 17 -27.16 7.83 -35.91
C GLY A 17 -27.06 6.97 -34.64
N VAL A 18 -27.65 5.77 -34.69
CA VAL A 18 -27.31 4.71 -33.80
C VAL A 18 -25.84 4.44 -34.11
N GLN A 19 -24.95 5.10 -33.41
CA GLN A 19 -23.56 4.63 -33.33
C GLN A 19 -23.70 3.18 -32.83
N SER A 20 -23.67 2.23 -33.76
CA SER A 20 -23.42 0.86 -33.40
C SER A 20 -22.04 0.88 -32.73
N PHE A 21 -22.02 0.89 -31.42
CA PHE A 21 -20.79 0.56 -30.69
C PHE A 21 -20.44 -0.84 -31.19
N ALA A 22 -19.47 -0.91 -32.11
CA ALA A 22 -18.94 -2.18 -32.55
C ALA A 22 -18.37 -2.84 -31.29
N VAL A 23 -19.07 -3.88 -30.83
CA VAL A 23 -18.61 -4.67 -29.69
C VAL A 23 -17.27 -5.28 -30.10
N MET A 24 -16.23 -5.04 -29.34
CA MET A 24 -14.89 -5.58 -29.59
C MET A 24 -14.98 -7.10 -29.79
N THR A 25 -14.41 -7.59 -30.87
CA THR A 25 -14.37 -9.03 -31.18
C THR A 25 -13.47 -9.77 -30.18
N LYS A 26 -13.62 -11.09 -30.14
CA LYS A 26 -12.76 -11.91 -29.28
C LYS A 26 -11.28 -11.75 -29.62
N ASP A 27 -10.94 -11.68 -30.91
CA ASP A 27 -9.55 -11.54 -31.35
C ASP A 27 -8.98 -10.16 -31.01
N GLU A 28 -9.76 -9.10 -31.14
CA GLU A 28 -9.37 -7.74 -30.72
C GLU A 28 -9.16 -7.66 -29.22
N ARG A 29 -9.99 -8.37 -28.43
CA ARG A 29 -9.83 -8.44 -26.99
C ARG A 29 -8.54 -9.15 -26.62
N ILE A 30 -8.26 -10.32 -27.20
CA ILE A 30 -6.99 -11.06 -26.96
C ILE A 30 -5.80 -10.18 -27.31
N LYS A 31 -5.82 -9.52 -28.47
CA LYS A 31 -4.76 -8.62 -28.87
C LYS A 31 -4.56 -7.45 -27.89
N LEU A 32 -5.65 -6.93 -27.30
CA LEU A 32 -5.56 -5.86 -26.30
C LEU A 32 -4.98 -6.39 -24.98
N GLU A 33 -5.36 -7.59 -24.56
CA GLU A 33 -4.79 -8.27 -23.40
C GLU A 33 -3.29 -8.53 -23.59
N ASP A 34 -2.86 -9.05 -24.73
CA ASP A 34 -1.44 -9.24 -25.08
C ASP A 34 -0.65 -7.92 -25.04
N GLN A 35 -1.24 -6.82 -25.53
CA GLN A 35 -0.61 -5.49 -25.45
C GLN A 35 -0.48 -4.97 -24.02
N ILE A 36 -1.43 -5.28 -23.16
CA ILE A 36 -1.39 -4.92 -21.73
C ILE A 36 -0.27 -5.70 -21.05
N ASP A 37 -0.17 -7.02 -21.33
CA ASP A 37 0.87 -7.86 -20.75
C ASP A 37 2.27 -7.42 -21.22
N GLU A 38 2.43 -7.10 -22.51
CA GLU A 38 3.68 -6.55 -23.04
C GLU A 38 4.07 -5.22 -22.37
N ALA A 39 3.09 -4.32 -22.13
CA ALA A 39 3.33 -3.05 -21.48
C ALA A 39 3.70 -3.25 -19.98
N TYR A 40 3.11 -4.26 -19.34
CA TYR A 40 3.43 -4.64 -17.96
C TYR A 40 4.87 -5.17 -17.85
N GLU A 41 5.29 -6.07 -18.75
CA GLU A 41 6.67 -6.59 -18.80
C GLU A 41 7.72 -5.49 -19.04
N LYS A 42 7.33 -4.41 -19.73
CA LYS A 42 8.21 -3.26 -20.02
C LYS A 42 8.13 -2.15 -18.97
N GLU A 43 7.33 -2.33 -17.93
CA GLU A 43 7.07 -1.32 -16.90
C GLU A 43 6.62 0.05 -17.49
N ASP A 44 5.91 0.01 -18.66
CA ASP A 44 5.43 1.20 -19.35
C ASP A 44 4.08 1.64 -18.76
N GLU A 45 4.12 2.36 -17.64
CA GLU A 45 2.94 2.78 -16.91
C GLU A 45 1.97 3.67 -17.72
N GLU A 46 2.48 4.54 -18.59
CA GLU A 46 1.62 5.41 -19.42
C GLU A 46 0.84 4.57 -20.43
N LYS A 47 1.52 3.62 -21.07
CA LYS A 47 0.88 2.70 -22.01
C LYS A 47 -0.10 1.78 -21.30
N LEU A 48 0.26 1.25 -20.09
CA LEU A 48 -0.63 0.47 -19.26
C LEU A 48 -1.92 1.23 -18.92
N LEU A 49 -1.80 2.47 -18.45
CA LEU A 49 -2.96 3.29 -18.11
C LEU A 49 -3.87 3.50 -19.31
N SER A 50 -3.31 3.80 -20.49
CA SER A 50 -4.07 3.98 -21.74
C SER A 50 -4.80 2.70 -22.15
N LEU A 51 -4.10 1.55 -22.17
CA LEU A 51 -4.65 0.27 -22.62
C LEU A 51 -5.70 -0.27 -21.64
N ILE A 52 -5.45 -0.19 -20.32
CA ILE A 52 -6.40 -0.65 -19.31
C ILE A 52 -7.63 0.25 -19.28
N THR A 53 -7.48 1.57 -19.45
CA THR A 53 -8.62 2.50 -19.61
C THR A 53 -9.48 2.11 -20.81
N LYS A 54 -8.86 1.79 -21.96
CA LYS A 54 -9.56 1.30 -23.14
C LYS A 54 -10.28 -0.01 -22.84
N TYR A 55 -9.62 -0.95 -22.17
CA TYR A 55 -10.21 -2.25 -21.79
C TYR A 55 -11.45 -2.08 -20.91
N VAL A 56 -11.34 -1.28 -19.85
CA VAL A 56 -12.44 -1.02 -18.90
C VAL A 56 -13.62 -0.32 -19.57
N LYS A 57 -13.38 0.52 -20.60
CA LYS A 57 -14.45 1.16 -21.38
C LYS A 57 -15.28 0.12 -22.15
N GLU A 58 -14.62 -0.87 -22.74
CA GLU A 58 -15.28 -1.95 -23.51
C GLU A 58 -15.88 -3.05 -22.56
N PHE A 59 -15.21 -3.31 -21.44
CA PHE A 59 -15.59 -4.34 -20.46
C PHE A 59 -15.78 -3.76 -19.05
N PRO A 60 -16.82 -2.91 -18.84
CA PRO A 60 -16.98 -2.13 -17.60
C PRO A 60 -17.32 -2.97 -16.36
N ASN A 61 -17.58 -4.26 -16.53
CA ASN A 61 -17.88 -5.18 -15.44
C ASN A 61 -16.71 -6.14 -15.13
N ASN A 62 -15.54 -5.96 -15.75
CA ASN A 62 -14.39 -6.79 -15.44
C ASN A 62 -13.72 -6.28 -14.16
N ALA A 63 -14.06 -6.92 -13.05
CA ALA A 63 -13.62 -6.52 -11.71
C ALA A 63 -12.09 -6.48 -11.55
N GLU A 64 -11.38 -7.37 -12.23
CA GLU A 64 -9.91 -7.42 -12.18
C GLU A 64 -9.29 -6.17 -12.84
N TYR A 65 -9.73 -5.82 -14.05
CA TYR A 65 -9.19 -4.65 -14.74
C TYR A 65 -9.62 -3.32 -14.10
N LEU A 66 -10.79 -3.29 -13.43
CA LEU A 66 -11.18 -2.16 -12.59
C LEU A 66 -10.21 -1.98 -11.42
N ASN A 67 -9.82 -3.07 -10.75
CA ASN A 67 -8.84 -3.04 -9.68
C ASN A 67 -7.46 -2.61 -10.20
N ARG A 68 -6.99 -3.17 -11.32
CA ARG A 68 -5.71 -2.76 -11.95
C ARG A 68 -5.68 -1.28 -12.30
N LEU A 69 -6.81 -0.72 -12.77
CA LEU A 69 -6.92 0.71 -13.04
C LEU A 69 -6.81 1.53 -11.76
N GLY A 70 -7.41 1.06 -10.66
CA GLY A 70 -7.24 1.64 -9.32
C GLY A 70 -5.77 1.68 -8.91
N VAL A 71 -5.04 0.55 -9.05
CA VAL A 71 -3.61 0.46 -8.72
C VAL A 71 -2.77 1.45 -9.54
N LEU A 72 -3.05 1.62 -10.85
CA LEU A 72 -2.30 2.57 -11.66
C LEU A 72 -2.52 4.03 -11.24
N TYR A 73 -3.72 4.39 -10.77
CA TYR A 73 -3.97 5.71 -10.21
C TYR A 73 -3.34 5.88 -8.83
N ASP A 74 -3.31 4.82 -8.03
CA ASP A 74 -2.67 4.77 -6.72
C ASP A 74 -1.17 5.01 -6.83
N ASN A 75 -0.47 4.29 -7.71
CA ASN A 75 0.96 4.50 -7.99
C ASN A 75 1.29 5.93 -8.42
N LYS A 76 0.32 6.65 -8.98
CA LYS A 76 0.45 8.08 -9.34
C LYS A 76 -0.01 9.03 -8.22
N GLU A 77 -0.26 8.51 -7.03
CA GLU A 77 -0.79 9.25 -5.88
C GLU A 77 -2.13 9.97 -6.16
N ASN A 78 -2.81 9.56 -7.23
CA ASN A 78 -4.14 10.06 -7.54
C ASN A 78 -5.20 9.25 -6.77
N TYR A 79 -5.17 9.41 -5.46
CA TYR A 79 -6.02 8.67 -4.53
C TYR A 79 -7.52 8.85 -4.79
N SER A 80 -7.94 9.98 -5.33
CA SER A 80 -9.36 10.22 -5.66
C SER A 80 -9.86 9.34 -6.80
N GLU A 81 -9.10 9.20 -7.88
CA GLU A 81 -9.46 8.27 -8.96
C GLU A 81 -9.24 6.82 -8.55
N ALA A 82 -8.18 6.50 -7.81
CA ALA A 82 -7.94 5.16 -7.29
C ALA A 82 -9.12 4.67 -6.45
N GLU A 83 -9.59 5.45 -5.47
CA GLU A 83 -10.77 5.16 -4.63
C GLU A 83 -12.00 4.82 -5.49
N LYS A 84 -12.29 5.63 -6.51
CA LYS A 84 -13.43 5.43 -7.41
C LYS A 84 -13.35 4.09 -8.15
N TRP A 85 -12.15 3.71 -8.63
CA TRP A 85 -11.97 2.47 -9.38
C TRP A 85 -11.98 1.25 -8.46
N TYR A 86 -11.39 1.34 -7.26
CA TYR A 86 -11.48 0.28 -6.25
C TYR A 86 -12.93 0.03 -5.81
N LEU A 87 -13.71 1.08 -5.55
CA LEU A 87 -15.13 0.93 -5.22
C LEU A 87 -15.92 0.21 -6.31
N LYS A 88 -15.66 0.54 -7.59
CA LYS A 88 -16.25 -0.18 -8.72
C LYS A 88 -15.80 -1.64 -8.80
N ALA A 89 -14.51 -1.91 -8.56
CA ALA A 89 -13.98 -3.27 -8.54
C ALA A 89 -14.64 -4.11 -7.45
N ILE A 90 -14.83 -3.55 -6.26
CA ILE A 90 -15.53 -4.19 -5.14
C ILE A 90 -16.98 -4.50 -5.51
N GLU A 91 -17.71 -3.54 -6.10
CA GLU A 91 -19.07 -3.73 -6.58
C GLU A 91 -19.19 -4.88 -7.59
N LYS A 92 -18.15 -5.11 -8.39
CA LYS A 92 -18.09 -6.18 -9.39
C LYS A 92 -17.44 -7.47 -8.86
N GLY A 93 -17.14 -7.55 -7.56
CA GLY A 93 -16.69 -8.77 -6.88
C GLY A 93 -15.17 -8.96 -6.79
N ASN A 94 -14.36 -7.95 -7.07
CA ASN A 94 -12.93 -8.00 -6.75
C ASN A 94 -12.72 -7.56 -5.29
N TYR A 95 -12.67 -8.54 -4.39
CA TYR A 95 -12.51 -8.27 -2.96
C TYR A 95 -11.11 -7.82 -2.57
N ASN A 96 -10.07 -8.10 -3.38
CA ASN A 96 -8.71 -7.60 -3.14
C ASN A 96 -8.66 -6.06 -3.17
N ALA A 97 -9.55 -5.44 -3.96
CA ALA A 97 -9.68 -3.98 -3.99
C ALA A 97 -10.08 -3.37 -2.62
N ILE A 98 -10.64 -4.17 -1.69
CA ILE A 98 -10.97 -3.69 -0.33
C ILE A 98 -9.69 -3.35 0.45
N SER A 99 -8.66 -4.21 0.34
CA SER A 99 -7.37 -3.96 0.99
C SER A 99 -6.65 -2.75 0.38
N ASN A 100 -6.69 -2.62 -0.95
CA ASN A 100 -6.11 -1.47 -1.65
C ASN A 100 -6.83 -0.16 -1.26
N LEU A 101 -8.17 -0.21 -1.18
CA LEU A 101 -8.96 0.94 -0.73
C LEU A 101 -8.66 1.32 0.73
N ALA A 102 -8.44 0.31 1.59
CA ALA A 102 -8.04 0.55 2.98
C ALA A 102 -6.69 1.26 3.05
N TYR A 103 -5.73 0.88 2.20
CA TYR A 103 -4.44 1.56 2.08
C TYR A 103 -4.59 3.02 1.65
N ILE A 104 -5.44 3.31 0.64
CA ILE A 104 -5.75 4.70 0.25
C ILE A 104 -6.27 5.52 1.43
N TYR A 105 -7.15 4.97 2.26
CA TYR A 105 -7.64 5.68 3.44
C TYR A 105 -6.54 5.89 4.48
N PHE A 106 -5.62 4.94 4.62
CA PHE A 106 -4.46 5.09 5.48
C PHE A 106 -3.55 6.24 5.00
N GLU A 107 -3.18 6.28 3.71
CA GLU A 107 -2.37 7.35 3.11
C GLU A 107 -3.04 8.74 3.20
N LYS A 108 -4.36 8.78 3.17
CA LYS A 108 -5.14 10.02 3.37
C LYS A 108 -5.26 10.45 4.84
N GLY A 109 -4.72 9.68 5.78
CA GLY A 109 -4.87 9.92 7.22
C GLY A 109 -6.28 9.60 7.76
N GLU A 110 -7.11 8.90 6.99
CA GLU A 110 -8.46 8.49 7.39
C GLU A 110 -8.42 7.12 8.10
N TYR A 111 -7.67 7.05 9.20
CA TYR A 111 -7.26 5.80 9.84
C TYR A 111 -8.42 4.92 10.32
N GLU A 112 -9.51 5.51 10.83
CA GLU A 112 -10.71 4.75 11.23
C GLU A 112 -11.37 4.05 10.05
N LYS A 113 -11.38 4.70 8.88
CA LYS A 113 -11.88 4.06 7.64
C LYS A 113 -10.93 2.95 7.19
N ALA A 114 -9.63 3.20 7.21
CA ALA A 114 -8.62 2.18 6.89
C ALA A 114 -8.81 0.93 7.74
N ILE A 115 -8.92 1.08 9.07
CA ILE A 115 -9.17 -0.02 10.02
C ILE A 115 -10.47 -0.76 9.66
N LYS A 116 -11.54 -0.04 9.34
CA LYS A 116 -12.82 -0.65 8.97
C LYS A 116 -12.66 -1.55 7.75
N TYR A 117 -12.06 -1.05 6.67
CA TYR A 117 -11.91 -1.79 5.42
C TYR A 117 -10.89 -2.94 5.54
N TYR A 118 -9.78 -2.77 6.24
CA TYR A 118 -8.86 -3.86 6.52
C TYR A 118 -9.52 -5.00 7.32
N LYS A 119 -10.34 -4.67 8.33
CA LYS A 119 -11.09 -5.67 9.10
C LYS A 119 -12.21 -6.33 8.27
N GLU A 120 -12.78 -5.62 7.31
CA GLU A 120 -13.75 -6.19 6.37
C GLU A 120 -13.07 -7.20 5.44
N TYR A 121 -11.95 -6.82 4.84
CA TYR A 121 -11.16 -7.72 3.99
C TYR A 121 -10.71 -8.97 4.73
N GLN A 122 -10.27 -8.84 5.96
CA GLN A 122 -9.82 -9.95 6.80
C GLN A 122 -10.91 -11.03 7.01
N LYS A 123 -12.18 -10.62 7.12
CA LYS A 123 -13.30 -11.56 7.26
C LYS A 123 -13.56 -12.37 5.98
N ILE A 124 -13.23 -11.79 4.82
CA ILE A 124 -13.48 -12.39 3.51
C ILE A 124 -12.33 -13.30 3.09
N ALA A 125 -11.10 -12.85 3.28
CA ALA A 125 -9.90 -13.49 2.74
C ALA A 125 -9.13 -14.35 3.74
N ASP A 126 -9.55 -14.40 5.03
CA ASP A 126 -8.77 -14.98 6.15
C ASP A 126 -7.29 -14.54 6.10
N ASN A 127 -7.07 -13.28 5.70
CA ASN A 127 -5.76 -12.75 5.37
C ASN A 127 -5.12 -12.12 6.60
N THR A 128 -3.89 -12.49 6.87
CA THR A 128 -3.09 -12.00 8.01
C THR A 128 -2.18 -10.83 7.66
N ASP A 129 -2.00 -10.53 6.37
CA ASP A 129 -1.11 -9.46 5.89
C ASP A 129 -1.56 -8.08 6.37
N ASN A 130 -2.86 -7.90 6.60
CA ASN A 130 -3.43 -6.65 7.07
C ASN A 130 -3.23 -6.39 8.57
N TYR A 131 -2.69 -7.34 9.35
CA TYR A 131 -2.46 -7.13 10.79
C TYR A 131 -1.52 -5.96 11.04
N TYR A 132 -0.47 -5.83 10.25
CA TYR A 132 0.46 -4.71 10.32
C TYR A 132 -0.25 -3.37 10.07
N TRP A 133 -1.01 -3.27 8.99
CA TRP A 133 -1.68 -2.02 8.61
C TRP A 133 -2.78 -1.61 9.60
N ILE A 134 -3.51 -2.59 10.17
CA ILE A 134 -4.46 -2.33 11.26
C ILE A 134 -3.72 -1.79 12.48
N ALA A 135 -2.58 -2.39 12.84
CA ALA A 135 -1.76 -1.94 13.96
C ALA A 135 -1.19 -0.54 13.71
N ALA A 136 -0.67 -0.28 12.51
CA ALA A 136 -0.12 1.02 12.12
C ALA A 136 -1.20 2.11 12.19
N ALA A 137 -2.42 1.82 11.72
CA ALA A 137 -3.52 2.78 11.80
C ALA A 137 -3.92 3.10 13.25
N TYR A 138 -3.86 2.11 14.19
CA TYR A 138 -4.06 2.38 15.61
C TYR A 138 -2.88 3.15 16.23
N ASP A 139 -1.65 2.93 15.78
CA ASP A 139 -0.47 3.71 16.19
C ASP A 139 -0.61 5.19 15.80
N GLU A 140 -1.04 5.46 14.56
CA GLU A 140 -1.31 6.82 14.07
C GLU A 140 -2.46 7.52 14.83
N LEU A 141 -3.43 6.76 15.33
CA LEU A 141 -4.49 7.24 16.22
C LEU A 141 -4.04 7.35 17.69
N GLU A 142 -2.78 7.08 17.99
CA GLU A 142 -2.20 7.04 19.35
C GLU A 142 -2.89 6.04 20.29
N ASP A 143 -3.70 5.10 19.77
CA ASP A 143 -4.20 3.97 20.55
C ASP A 143 -3.12 2.89 20.68
N TYR A 144 -2.05 3.22 21.39
CA TYR A 144 -0.89 2.36 21.56
C TYR A 144 -1.21 1.00 22.18
N LYS A 145 -2.26 0.95 23.00
CA LYS A 145 -2.70 -0.33 23.59
C LYS A 145 -3.18 -1.27 22.50
N THR A 146 -4.10 -0.83 21.68
CA THR A 146 -4.66 -1.65 20.59
C THR A 146 -3.62 -1.90 19.49
N ALA A 147 -2.80 -0.90 19.17
CA ALA A 147 -1.70 -1.05 18.21
C ALA A 147 -0.76 -2.19 18.60
N LYS A 148 -0.29 -2.23 19.86
CA LYS A 148 0.56 -3.31 20.36
C LYS A 148 -0.09 -4.69 20.22
N GLU A 149 -1.39 -4.81 20.51
CA GLU A 149 -2.11 -6.09 20.36
C GLU A 149 -2.10 -6.59 18.91
N TRP A 150 -2.27 -5.68 17.94
CA TRP A 150 -2.27 -6.02 16.51
C TRP A 150 -0.85 -6.26 15.98
N PHE A 151 0.16 -5.48 16.39
CA PHE A 151 1.55 -5.78 16.04
C PHE A 151 2.00 -7.15 16.57
N LEU A 152 1.62 -7.53 17.79
CA LEU A 152 1.90 -8.86 18.34
C LEU A 152 1.24 -10.01 17.54
N LYS A 153 0.11 -9.75 16.87
CA LYS A 153 -0.47 -10.70 15.92
C LYS A 153 0.34 -10.74 14.63
N SER A 154 0.71 -9.56 14.11
CA SER A 154 1.47 -9.41 12.87
C SER A 154 2.84 -10.08 12.91
N ILE A 155 3.55 -10.02 14.01
CA ILE A 155 4.90 -10.63 14.19
C ILE A 155 4.97 -12.09 13.75
N LYS A 156 3.88 -12.84 13.89
CA LYS A 156 3.83 -14.26 13.51
C LYS A 156 4.00 -14.48 11.99
N PHE A 157 3.73 -13.46 11.21
CA PHE A 157 3.71 -13.50 9.74
C PHE A 157 4.74 -12.53 9.15
N ASP A 158 5.10 -11.49 9.88
CA ASP A 158 6.14 -10.52 9.52
C ASP A 158 7.51 -11.18 9.55
N LYS A 159 8.13 -11.29 8.36
CA LYS A 159 9.47 -11.86 8.20
C LYS A 159 10.58 -10.81 8.29
N ASP A 160 10.21 -9.56 8.07
CA ASP A 160 11.14 -8.45 7.85
C ASP A 160 11.32 -7.57 9.11
N GLY A 161 10.57 -7.88 10.19
CA GLY A 161 10.74 -7.26 11.49
C GLY A 161 10.17 -5.84 11.63
N TYR A 162 9.30 -5.42 10.72
CA TYR A 162 8.65 -4.10 10.81
C TYR A 162 7.73 -3.99 12.03
N SER A 163 7.03 -5.07 12.38
CA SER A 163 6.15 -5.08 13.54
C SER A 163 6.92 -5.00 14.85
N GLU A 164 8.08 -5.63 14.94
CA GLU A 164 8.98 -5.52 16.08
C GLU A 164 9.55 -4.11 16.20
N GLU A 165 9.96 -3.52 15.10
CA GLU A 165 10.49 -2.16 15.08
C GLU A 165 9.42 -1.16 15.56
N ARG A 166 8.19 -1.22 15.04
CA ARG A 166 7.06 -0.37 15.48
C ARG A 166 6.70 -0.58 16.95
N LEU A 167 6.73 -1.83 17.47
CA LEU A 167 6.59 -2.08 18.91
C LEU A 167 7.68 -1.39 19.72
N GLY A 168 8.92 -1.44 19.25
CA GLY A 168 10.04 -0.72 19.87
C GLY A 168 9.78 0.78 19.95
N ILE A 169 9.30 1.39 18.88
CA ILE A 169 8.94 2.82 18.84
C ILE A 169 7.83 3.14 19.84
N ILE A 170 6.76 2.34 19.91
CA ILE A 170 5.67 2.57 20.84
C ILE A 170 6.18 2.49 22.28
N TYR A 171 6.98 1.48 22.64
CA TYR A 171 7.54 1.39 23.97
C TYR A 171 8.52 2.52 24.31
N ALA A 172 9.26 3.02 23.32
CA ALA A 172 10.12 4.20 23.51
C ALA A 172 9.29 5.46 23.79
N LYS A 173 8.18 5.69 23.03
CA LYS A 173 7.23 6.78 23.25
C LYS A 173 6.59 6.71 24.65
N GLU A 174 6.32 5.48 25.17
CA GLU A 174 5.82 5.26 26.53
C GLU A 174 6.92 5.39 27.63
N GLY A 175 8.17 5.67 27.26
CA GLY A 175 9.31 5.77 28.19
C GLY A 175 9.82 4.41 28.67
N ASN A 176 9.33 3.31 28.14
CA ASN A 176 9.77 1.96 28.49
C ASN A 176 10.99 1.53 27.66
N GLN A 177 12.13 2.13 27.97
CA GLN A 177 13.39 1.88 27.26
C GLN A 177 13.80 0.41 27.22
N LYS A 178 13.53 -0.35 28.29
CA LYS A 178 13.88 -1.77 28.36
C LYS A 178 13.14 -2.61 27.32
N GLU A 179 11.84 -2.44 27.21
CA GLU A 179 11.04 -3.13 26.19
C GLU A 179 11.38 -2.62 24.77
N ALA A 180 11.61 -1.30 24.59
CA ALA A 180 12.03 -0.74 23.33
C ALA A 180 13.33 -1.42 22.81
N LEU A 181 14.38 -1.49 23.65
CA LEU A 181 15.63 -2.16 23.32
C LEU A 181 15.45 -3.63 22.93
N LYS A 182 14.56 -4.34 23.63
CA LYS A 182 14.22 -5.74 23.32
C LYS A 182 13.62 -5.88 21.93
N TRP A 183 12.65 -5.03 21.60
CA TRP A 183 11.93 -5.11 20.34
C TRP A 183 12.79 -4.66 19.15
N TYR A 184 13.57 -3.59 19.27
CA TYR A 184 14.56 -3.21 18.25
C TYR A 184 15.59 -4.31 18.01
N SER A 185 16.05 -4.97 19.10
CA SER A 185 16.97 -6.10 18.96
C SER A 185 16.32 -7.30 18.23
N ALA A 186 15.01 -7.50 18.38
CA ALA A 186 14.26 -8.53 17.67
C ALA A 186 14.11 -8.17 16.17
N ALA A 187 13.81 -6.90 15.85
CA ALA A 187 13.74 -6.40 14.48
C ALA A 187 15.11 -6.54 13.76
N ILE A 188 16.20 -6.17 14.41
CA ILE A 188 17.56 -6.34 13.88
C ILE A 188 17.90 -7.81 13.57
N LYS A 189 17.43 -8.76 14.39
CA LYS A 189 17.62 -10.21 14.10
C LYS A 189 16.88 -10.68 12.85
N LYS A 190 15.82 -9.99 12.46
CA LYS A 190 15.10 -10.20 11.21
C LYS A 190 15.64 -9.34 10.05
N GLU A 191 16.82 -8.75 10.23
CA GLU A 191 17.48 -7.88 9.24
C GLU A 191 16.71 -6.60 8.90
N ASN A 192 15.82 -6.13 9.79
CA ASN A 192 15.18 -4.84 9.64
C ASN A 192 16.23 -3.74 9.84
N LEU A 193 16.53 -2.99 8.80
CA LEU A 193 17.56 -1.95 8.85
C LEU A 193 17.10 -0.67 9.53
N TRP A 194 15.80 -0.35 9.47
CA TRP A 194 15.22 0.82 10.13
C TRP A 194 15.39 0.77 11.65
N ALA A 195 15.42 -0.45 12.21
CA ALA A 195 15.65 -0.63 13.64
C ALA A 195 17.03 -0.13 14.13
N TYR A 196 18.01 0.09 13.24
CA TYR A 196 19.29 0.69 13.62
C TYR A 196 19.15 2.18 13.88
N ASP A 197 18.37 2.89 13.06
CA ASP A 197 18.08 4.30 13.26
C ASP A 197 17.23 4.51 14.51
N SER A 198 16.12 3.76 14.65
CA SER A 198 15.27 3.78 15.83
C SER A 198 16.05 3.52 17.12
N LEU A 199 17.03 2.62 17.06
CA LEU A 199 17.89 2.31 18.21
C LEU A 199 18.88 3.43 18.50
N ALA A 200 19.46 4.08 17.48
CA ALA A 200 20.30 5.23 17.66
C ALA A 200 19.51 6.41 18.27
N ALA A 201 18.30 6.66 17.77
CA ALA A 201 17.40 7.68 18.32
C ALA A 201 17.04 7.40 19.80
N LEU A 202 16.82 6.16 20.16
CA LEU A 202 16.57 5.79 21.56
C LEU A 202 17.79 6.13 22.43
N TYR A 203 19.03 5.81 22.02
CA TYR A 203 20.23 6.16 22.78
C TYR A 203 20.50 7.67 22.81
N ILE A 204 20.12 8.41 21.76
CA ILE A 204 20.13 9.89 21.80
C ILE A 204 19.20 10.39 22.91
N SER A 205 17.98 9.85 23.01
CA SER A 205 17.02 10.25 24.08
C SER A 205 17.51 9.93 25.48
N MET A 206 18.47 9.01 25.60
CA MET A 206 19.17 8.65 26.85
C MET A 206 20.47 9.45 27.08
N GLU A 207 20.78 10.38 26.17
CA GLU A 207 22.05 11.15 26.16
C GLU A 207 23.32 10.27 26.02
N ASP A 208 23.15 8.98 25.64
CA ASP A 208 24.29 8.07 25.35
C ASP A 208 24.71 8.19 23.89
N TYR A 209 25.24 9.35 23.53
CA TYR A 209 25.70 9.65 22.17
C TYR A 209 26.80 8.70 21.68
N LYS A 210 27.58 8.11 22.59
CA LYS A 210 28.61 7.12 22.23
C LYS A 210 28.00 5.82 21.69
N THR A 211 26.95 5.33 22.34
CA THR A 211 26.27 4.12 21.89
C THR A 211 25.40 4.41 20.67
N ALA A 212 24.76 5.59 20.61
CA ALA A 212 24.01 6.06 19.44
C ALA A 212 24.89 6.08 18.17
N ASP A 213 26.08 6.66 18.25
CA ASP A 213 27.06 6.71 17.13
C ASP A 213 27.42 5.30 16.63
N LYS A 214 27.60 4.35 17.53
CA LYS A 214 27.90 2.96 17.15
C LYS A 214 26.79 2.35 16.31
N TRP A 215 25.53 2.56 16.70
CA TRP A 215 24.38 1.99 16.01
C TRP A 215 24.10 2.70 14.68
N ALA A 216 24.18 4.04 14.64
CA ALA A 216 24.04 4.81 13.42
C ALA A 216 25.09 4.40 12.36
N ARG A 217 26.37 4.28 12.74
CA ARG A 217 27.43 3.81 11.83
C ARG A 217 27.15 2.43 11.26
N LYS A 218 26.67 1.52 12.11
CA LYS A 218 26.36 0.17 11.66
C LYS A 218 25.18 0.16 10.69
N GLY A 219 24.15 0.96 10.97
CA GLY A 219 23.02 1.14 10.04
C GLY A 219 23.48 1.71 8.70
N LEU A 220 24.31 2.78 8.71
CA LEU A 220 24.89 3.39 7.50
C LEU A 220 25.68 2.40 6.65
N GLU A 221 26.52 1.57 7.27
CA GLU A 221 27.29 0.53 6.58
C GLU A 221 26.35 -0.46 5.86
N LEU A 222 25.31 -0.93 6.54
CA LEU A 222 24.39 -1.91 6.01
C LEU A 222 23.46 -1.32 4.95
N ALA A 223 22.93 -0.10 5.15
CA ALA A 223 22.10 0.61 4.18
C ALA A 223 22.91 0.86 2.88
N LYS A 224 24.16 1.29 2.99
CA LYS A 224 25.05 1.46 1.85
C LYS A 224 25.30 0.14 1.11
N LYS A 225 25.50 -0.96 1.83
CA LYS A 225 25.71 -2.28 1.24
C LYS A 225 24.48 -2.79 0.50
N LYS A 226 23.29 -2.50 1.00
CA LYS A 226 22.01 -2.88 0.36
C LYS A 226 21.57 -1.89 -0.73
N GLY A 227 22.15 -0.70 -0.79
CA GLY A 227 21.79 0.34 -1.76
C GLY A 227 20.50 1.06 -1.41
N ASP A 228 20.08 1.00 -0.14
CA ASP A 228 18.90 1.68 0.38
C ASP A 228 19.21 3.17 0.59
N LYS A 229 18.77 3.98 -0.37
CA LYS A 229 19.11 5.41 -0.40
C LYS A 229 18.32 6.21 0.65
N GLU A 230 17.04 5.88 0.85
CA GLU A 230 16.16 6.55 1.79
C GLU A 230 16.67 6.38 3.22
N LEU A 231 16.87 5.13 3.63
CA LEU A 231 17.44 4.85 4.95
C LEU A 231 18.87 5.41 5.11
N LEU A 232 19.65 5.48 4.03
CA LEU A 232 20.99 6.05 4.08
C LEU A 232 20.95 7.56 4.39
N GLU A 233 19.99 8.28 3.83
CA GLU A 233 19.78 9.72 4.08
C GLU A 233 19.35 9.95 5.54
N GLU A 234 18.36 9.22 6.05
CA GLU A 234 17.92 9.36 7.45
C GLU A 234 19.02 9.01 8.45
N LEU A 235 19.69 7.89 8.27
CA LEU A 235 20.81 7.52 9.14
C LEU A 235 21.97 8.51 9.08
N GLN A 236 22.18 9.17 7.94
CA GLN A 236 23.19 10.22 7.82
C GLN A 236 22.79 11.47 8.64
N GLU A 237 21.52 11.85 8.60
CA GLU A 237 21.01 12.97 9.42
C GLU A 237 21.16 12.67 10.92
N THR A 238 20.75 11.47 11.35
CA THR A 238 20.91 11.00 12.73
C THR A 238 22.40 11.01 13.15
N PHE A 239 23.27 10.52 12.28
CA PHE A 239 24.71 10.51 12.52
C PHE A 239 25.29 11.93 12.64
N ASP A 240 24.93 12.84 11.75
CA ASP A 240 25.40 14.22 11.75
C ASP A 240 24.93 14.98 13.01
N PHE A 241 23.70 14.71 13.45
CA PHE A 241 23.21 15.23 14.73
C PHE A 241 24.10 14.74 15.89
N ILE A 242 24.38 13.42 15.97
CA ILE A 242 25.24 12.85 17.02
C ILE A 242 26.63 13.50 17.03
N GLN A 243 27.21 13.82 15.86
CA GLN A 243 28.54 14.44 15.81
C GLN A 243 28.56 15.89 16.33
N LYS A 244 27.43 16.59 16.31
CA LYS A 244 27.29 17.94 16.84
C LYS A 244 27.13 17.97 18.36
N GLU A 245 26.53 16.91 18.93
CA GLU A 245 26.25 16.82 20.36
C GLU A 245 27.39 16.17 21.18
N LYS A 246 28.40 15.60 20.53
CA LYS A 246 29.60 15.03 21.15
C LYS A 246 30.62 16.11 21.51
#